data_ccee221da854a45c99e4d650f6f5ac22
#
_entry.id   ccee221da854a45c99e4d650f6f5ac22
#
_cell.length_a   1.000
_cell.length_b   1.000
_cell.length_c   1.000
_cell.angle_alpha   90.00
_cell.angle_beta   90.00
_cell.angle_gamma   90.00
#
_symmetry.space_group_name_H-M   'P 1'
#
loop_
_entity.id
_entity.type
_entity.pdbx_description
1 polymer ?
#
loop_
_entity_poly.entity_id
_entity_poly.type
_entity_poly.pdbx_seq_one_letter_code
_entity_poly.pdbx_strand_id
1 'polypeptide(L)'
;MNVLMLLRSELRRSAAVLAGIAAVLALSLSISIATGMTDRMLRHASAQAADRFDLLIGAKASPSSLLLGAVFLRDEPLPLVPLSVMKDLDERHGVKWAAPVAFGDRAGDSPIVGTTTSLVTFGGTVRPAEGRLFKAPFEAVVGASAPYRIGDEIVPMHGRTPGAGHAHDHGRLKVVGRMPESGTPWDRAVMIPIEAVWATHSMTVHDELERAHGYDHEEEDGTEHEEGHGRLLGVFSEHDFETLPGVSAVVVKPASFADAYRLRQQQSQRTLSGPDRTSVNLMGVFSGEVLVSLHSLLGGASEAVTITARLTLL
;
A
#
# COMPACT_ATOMS: atom_id res chain seq x y z
N MET A 1 -14.50 51.93 50.61
CA MET A 1 -14.28 51.84 49.16
C MET A 1 -14.28 50.35 48.83
N ASN A 2 -15.26 49.87 48.04
CA ASN A 2 -15.47 48.46 47.88
C ASN A 2 -14.40 47.88 46.88
N VAL A 3 -13.57 46.98 47.34
CA VAL A 3 -12.50 46.33 46.57
C VAL A 3 -13.03 45.77 45.23
N LEU A 4 -14.26 45.27 45.22
CA LEU A 4 -14.97 44.80 44.04
C LEU A 4 -15.23 45.89 42.97
N MET A 5 -15.50 47.14 43.40
CA MET A 5 -15.69 48.26 42.45
C MET A 5 -14.36 48.68 41.81
N LEU A 6 -13.28 48.68 42.57
CA LEU A 6 -11.94 48.96 42.07
C LEU A 6 -11.50 47.88 41.07
N LEU A 7 -11.67 46.61 41.41
CA LEU A 7 -11.35 45.48 40.53
C LEU A 7 -12.12 45.54 39.18
N ARG A 8 -13.41 45.86 39.24
CA ARG A 8 -14.27 45.99 38.08
C ARG A 8 -13.90 47.17 37.19
N SER A 9 -13.46 48.29 37.76
CA SER A 9 -13.00 49.46 37.00
C SER A 9 -11.65 49.18 36.30
N GLU A 10 -10.73 48.50 36.99
CA GLU A 10 -9.43 48.12 36.46
C GLU A 10 -9.57 47.09 35.35
N LEU A 11 -10.41 46.06 35.53
CA LEU A 11 -10.75 45.06 34.50
C LEU A 11 -11.34 45.72 33.25
N ARG A 12 -12.21 46.72 33.39
CA ARG A 12 -12.76 47.44 32.25
C ARG A 12 -11.71 48.28 31.52
N ARG A 13 -10.81 48.91 32.27
CA ARG A 13 -9.72 49.72 31.72
C ARG A 13 -8.70 48.89 30.96
N SER A 14 -8.43 47.69 31.43
CA SER A 14 -7.47 46.74 30.81
C SER A 14 -8.12 45.71 29.91
N ALA A 15 -9.43 45.85 29.64
CA ALA A 15 -10.20 44.79 28.92
C ALA A 15 -9.62 44.43 27.56
N ALA A 16 -9.13 45.42 26.79
CA ALA A 16 -8.52 45.15 25.47
C ALA A 16 -7.20 44.37 25.58
N VAL A 17 -6.37 44.68 26.59
CA VAL A 17 -5.11 43.99 26.85
C VAL A 17 -5.37 42.55 27.32
N LEU A 18 -6.32 42.38 28.25
CA LEU A 18 -6.72 41.06 28.76
C LEU A 18 -7.34 40.21 27.65
N ALA A 19 -8.16 40.81 26.79
CA ALA A 19 -8.73 40.12 25.63
C ALA A 19 -7.63 39.69 24.63
N GLY A 20 -6.62 40.54 24.40
CA GLY A 20 -5.47 40.21 23.57
C GLY A 20 -4.66 39.03 24.14
N ILE A 21 -4.35 39.08 25.44
CA ILE A 21 -3.65 37.96 26.11
C ILE A 21 -4.48 36.69 26.05
N ALA A 22 -5.77 36.75 26.35
CA ALA A 22 -6.67 35.61 26.30
C ALA A 22 -6.75 35.03 24.87
N ALA A 23 -6.77 35.86 23.83
CA ALA A 23 -6.78 35.42 22.43
C ALA A 23 -5.48 34.68 22.04
N VAL A 24 -4.32 35.20 22.47
CA VAL A 24 -3.02 34.54 22.23
C VAL A 24 -2.95 33.21 22.95
N LEU A 25 -3.37 33.16 24.22
CA LEU A 25 -3.43 31.91 24.98
C LEU A 25 -4.37 30.88 24.35
N ALA A 26 -5.57 31.30 23.94
CA ALA A 26 -6.54 30.44 23.28
C ALA A 26 -6.01 29.90 21.94
N LEU A 27 -5.34 30.74 21.15
CA LEU A 27 -4.74 30.34 19.88
C LEU A 27 -3.61 29.31 20.10
N SER A 28 -2.71 29.59 21.06
CA SER A 28 -1.61 28.67 21.39
C SER A 28 -2.11 27.31 21.90
N LEU A 29 -3.14 27.33 22.75
CA LEU A 29 -3.78 26.11 23.25
C LEU A 29 -4.46 25.33 22.11
N SER A 30 -5.18 26.03 21.23
CA SER A 30 -5.85 25.43 20.07
C SER A 30 -4.85 24.76 19.12
N ILE A 31 -3.73 25.42 18.82
CA ILE A 31 -2.65 24.85 18.00
C ILE A 31 -2.07 23.61 18.68
N SER A 32 -1.78 23.66 19.98
CA SER A 32 -1.25 22.50 20.71
C SER A 32 -2.20 21.31 20.71
N ILE A 33 -3.49 21.54 20.92
CA ILE A 33 -4.52 20.49 20.89
C ILE A 33 -4.64 19.93 19.47
N ALA A 34 -4.75 20.80 18.46
CA ALA A 34 -4.87 20.37 17.06
C ALA A 34 -3.67 19.51 16.62
N THR A 35 -2.44 19.95 16.94
CA THR A 35 -1.22 19.20 16.64
C THR A 35 -1.21 17.84 17.33
N GLY A 36 -1.56 17.80 18.62
CA GLY A 36 -1.61 16.55 19.38
C GLY A 36 -2.69 15.57 18.90
N MET A 37 -3.84 16.09 18.46
CA MET A 37 -4.90 15.26 17.86
C MET A 37 -4.46 14.72 16.49
N THR A 38 -3.87 15.55 15.65
CA THR A 38 -3.37 15.14 14.32
C THR A 38 -2.30 14.07 14.45
N ASP A 39 -1.35 14.21 15.38
CA ASP A 39 -0.30 13.21 15.62
C ASP A 39 -0.91 11.85 16.06
N ARG A 40 -1.88 11.87 16.97
CA ARG A 40 -2.57 10.63 17.39
C ARG A 40 -3.35 9.98 16.26
N MET A 41 -4.08 10.78 15.48
CA MET A 41 -4.82 10.27 14.32
C MET A 41 -3.88 9.65 13.28
N LEU A 42 -2.76 10.33 12.97
CA LEU A 42 -1.76 9.82 12.02
C LEU A 42 -1.14 8.51 12.49
N ARG A 43 -0.76 8.42 13.78
CA ARG A 43 -0.22 7.19 14.37
C ARG A 43 -1.22 6.05 14.31
N HIS A 44 -2.48 6.31 14.63
CA HIS A 44 -3.52 5.29 14.61
C HIS A 44 -3.80 4.82 13.18
N ALA A 45 -4.02 5.73 12.25
CA ALA A 45 -4.30 5.40 10.84
C ALA A 45 -3.13 4.66 10.19
N SER A 46 -1.89 5.08 10.44
CA SER A 46 -0.72 4.42 9.88
C SER A 46 -0.45 3.06 10.51
N ALA A 47 -0.70 2.88 11.81
CA ALA A 47 -0.64 1.57 12.46
C ALA A 47 -1.69 0.62 11.86
N GLN A 48 -2.93 1.09 11.68
CA GLN A 48 -4.00 0.31 11.06
C GLN A 48 -3.65 -0.10 9.62
N ALA A 49 -3.05 0.80 8.83
CA ALA A 49 -2.62 0.48 7.48
C ALA A 49 -1.52 -0.59 7.44
N ALA A 50 -0.58 -0.53 8.38
CA ALA A 50 0.56 -1.46 8.44
C ALA A 50 0.23 -2.82 9.09
N ASP A 51 -0.84 -2.92 9.88
CA ASP A 51 -1.18 -4.12 10.68
C ASP A 51 -1.43 -5.37 9.83
N ARG A 52 -1.84 -5.19 8.58
CA ARG A 52 -2.08 -6.29 7.63
C ARG A 52 -0.83 -6.75 6.90
N PHE A 53 0.27 -6.01 7.00
CA PHE A 53 1.52 -6.21 6.27
C PHE A 53 2.66 -6.56 7.25
N ASP A 54 2.72 -7.81 7.68
CA ASP A 54 3.67 -8.24 8.73
C ASP A 54 5.12 -8.12 8.24
N LEU A 55 5.43 -8.77 7.11
CA LEU A 55 6.77 -8.82 6.54
C LEU A 55 6.73 -8.43 5.06
N LEU A 56 7.53 -7.45 4.69
CA LEU A 56 7.78 -7.04 3.32
C LEU A 56 9.15 -7.52 2.89
N ILE A 57 9.24 -8.12 1.70
CA ILE A 57 10.50 -8.48 1.07
C ILE A 57 10.64 -7.61 -0.19
N GLY A 58 11.78 -6.97 -0.33
CA GLY A 58 12.09 -6.12 -1.48
C GLY A 58 13.58 -6.16 -1.80
N ALA A 59 13.97 -5.50 -2.87
CA ALA A 59 15.37 -5.25 -3.16
C ALA A 59 15.97 -4.33 -2.08
N LYS A 60 17.24 -4.56 -1.73
CA LYS A 60 17.93 -3.81 -0.70
C LYS A 60 18.09 -2.34 -1.11
N ALA A 61 17.25 -1.51 -0.53
CA ALA A 61 17.21 -0.07 -0.71
C ALA A 61 16.77 0.58 0.62
N SER A 62 15.87 1.57 0.58
CA SER A 62 15.32 2.19 1.78
C SER A 62 14.14 1.38 2.34
N PRO A 63 14.20 0.93 3.61
CA PRO A 63 13.05 0.31 4.28
C PRO A 63 11.80 1.20 4.29
N SER A 64 11.99 2.52 4.40
CA SER A 64 10.88 3.49 4.38
C SER A 64 10.23 3.57 3.00
N SER A 65 11.00 3.58 1.91
CA SER A 65 10.46 3.57 0.54
C SER A 65 9.69 2.28 0.28
N LEU A 66 10.19 1.13 0.73
CA LEU A 66 9.47 -0.14 0.60
C LEU A 66 8.14 -0.11 1.34
N LEU A 67 8.10 0.40 2.58
CA LEU A 67 6.87 0.57 3.33
C LEU A 67 5.91 1.55 2.64
N LEU A 68 6.40 2.72 2.23
CA LEU A 68 5.59 3.76 1.59
C LEU A 68 5.00 3.27 0.26
N GLY A 69 5.76 2.54 -0.53
CA GLY A 69 5.28 1.93 -1.77
C GLY A 69 4.26 0.82 -1.50
N ALA A 70 4.64 -0.22 -0.76
CA ALA A 70 3.83 -1.42 -0.63
C ALA A 70 2.60 -1.25 0.28
N VAL A 71 2.68 -0.46 1.35
CA VAL A 71 1.57 -0.30 2.33
C VAL A 71 0.76 0.95 2.06
N PHE A 72 1.44 2.07 1.76
CA PHE A 72 0.78 3.37 1.60
C PHE A 72 0.52 3.75 0.13
N LEU A 73 0.90 2.89 -0.81
CA LEU A 73 0.70 3.05 -2.26
C LEU A 73 1.22 4.41 -2.78
N ARG A 74 2.37 4.83 -2.24
CA ARG A 74 3.06 6.04 -2.69
C ARG A 74 3.92 5.70 -3.90
N ASP A 75 4.03 6.64 -4.83
CA ASP A 75 4.91 6.50 -6.00
C ASP A 75 6.38 6.57 -5.58
N GLU A 76 6.88 5.47 -5.06
CA GLU A 76 8.28 5.30 -4.66
C GLU A 76 9.01 4.47 -5.72
N PRO A 77 10.15 4.90 -6.22
CA PRO A 77 10.96 4.10 -7.14
C PRO A 77 11.56 2.92 -6.38
N LEU A 78 10.98 1.74 -6.54
CA LEU A 78 11.47 0.50 -5.94
C LEU A 78 12.22 -0.31 -6.99
N PRO A 79 13.46 -0.74 -6.73
CA PRO A 79 14.13 -1.69 -7.60
C PRO A 79 13.37 -3.01 -7.64
N LEU A 80 13.28 -3.62 -8.81
CA LEU A 80 12.52 -4.84 -8.98
C LEU A 80 13.22 -6.03 -8.34
N VAL A 81 12.43 -6.92 -7.78
CA VAL A 81 12.84 -8.22 -7.23
C VAL A 81 12.44 -9.30 -8.22
N PRO A 82 13.34 -10.27 -8.52
CA PRO A 82 12.99 -11.41 -9.38
C PRO A 82 11.81 -12.20 -8.82
N LEU A 83 10.91 -12.64 -9.69
CA LEU A 83 9.73 -13.42 -9.29
C LEU A 83 10.09 -14.76 -8.64
N SER A 84 11.28 -15.30 -8.92
CA SER A 84 11.80 -16.53 -8.30
C SER A 84 11.80 -16.49 -6.77
N VAL A 85 11.72 -15.29 -6.15
CA VAL A 85 11.56 -15.16 -4.69
C VAL A 85 10.21 -15.73 -4.23
N MET A 86 9.18 -15.70 -5.07
CA MET A 86 7.85 -16.23 -4.73
C MET A 86 7.86 -17.76 -4.63
N LYS A 87 8.54 -18.44 -5.57
CA LYS A 87 8.65 -19.91 -5.56
C LYS A 87 9.16 -20.41 -4.20
N ASP A 88 10.21 -19.78 -3.70
CA ASP A 88 10.81 -20.16 -2.43
C ASP A 88 9.91 -19.88 -1.20
N LEU A 89 8.95 -18.98 -1.33
CA LEU A 89 8.05 -18.61 -0.23
C LEU A 89 6.78 -19.44 -0.21
N ASP A 90 6.21 -19.80 -1.36
CA ASP A 90 4.97 -20.59 -1.45
C ASP A 90 5.14 -22.02 -0.92
N GLU A 91 6.31 -22.62 -1.12
CA GLU A 91 6.61 -23.99 -0.67
C GLU A 91 7.16 -24.05 0.76
N ARG A 92 7.36 -22.89 1.41
CA ARG A 92 8.12 -22.83 2.65
C ARG A 92 7.27 -23.02 3.90
N HIS A 93 7.67 -23.98 4.75
CA HIS A 93 7.13 -24.09 6.09
C HIS A 93 7.32 -22.77 6.86
N GLY A 94 6.25 -22.29 7.51
CA GLY A 94 6.27 -21.04 8.26
C GLY A 94 5.76 -19.82 7.50
N VAL A 95 5.30 -19.98 6.26
CA VAL A 95 4.55 -18.99 5.50
C VAL A 95 3.09 -19.42 5.43
N LYS A 96 2.16 -18.54 5.81
CA LYS A 96 0.72 -18.76 5.60
C LYS A 96 0.31 -18.44 4.18
N TRP A 97 0.79 -17.33 3.67
CA TRP A 97 0.67 -16.91 2.28
C TRP A 97 1.73 -15.86 1.96
N ALA A 98 2.07 -15.77 0.69
CA ALA A 98 2.88 -14.72 0.14
C ALA A 98 2.21 -14.17 -1.12
N ALA A 99 2.42 -12.90 -1.44
CA ALA A 99 1.87 -12.30 -2.63
C ALA A 99 2.81 -11.25 -3.21
N PRO A 100 3.02 -11.25 -4.53
CA PRO A 100 3.78 -10.21 -5.21
C PRO A 100 3.00 -8.91 -5.24
N VAL A 101 3.71 -7.81 -5.33
CA VAL A 101 3.15 -6.48 -5.54
C VAL A 101 3.95 -5.75 -6.59
N ALA A 102 3.29 -5.27 -7.64
CA ALA A 102 3.88 -4.43 -8.66
C ALA A 102 3.08 -3.13 -8.80
N PHE A 103 3.79 -2.03 -9.00
CA PHE A 103 3.24 -0.70 -9.18
C PHE A 103 3.78 -0.11 -10.49
N GLY A 104 3.14 0.94 -10.97
CA GLY A 104 3.63 1.73 -12.10
C GLY A 104 2.54 2.53 -12.78
N ASP A 105 1.34 1.99 -12.83
CA ASP A 105 0.21 2.59 -13.51
C ASP A 105 -0.81 3.19 -12.54
N ARG A 106 -1.65 4.04 -13.09
CA ARG A 106 -2.74 4.70 -12.38
C ARG A 106 -4.00 4.71 -13.23
N ALA A 107 -5.13 4.81 -12.55
CA ALA A 107 -6.43 5.09 -13.14
C ALA A 107 -6.94 6.39 -12.51
N GLY A 108 -6.68 7.52 -13.16
CA GLY A 108 -6.89 8.83 -12.55
C GLY A 108 -6.08 8.96 -11.24
N ASP A 109 -6.77 9.23 -10.12
CA ASP A 109 -6.13 9.33 -8.80
C ASP A 109 -5.96 7.99 -8.09
N SER A 110 -6.47 6.90 -8.64
CA SER A 110 -6.38 5.56 -8.07
C SER A 110 -5.09 4.86 -8.51
N PRO A 111 -4.24 4.39 -7.60
CA PRO A 111 -3.10 3.57 -7.96
C PRO A 111 -3.57 2.21 -8.46
N ILE A 112 -2.93 1.71 -9.53
CA ILE A 112 -3.11 0.33 -10.01
C ILE A 112 -2.05 -0.52 -9.34
N VAL A 113 -2.48 -1.65 -8.77
CA VAL A 113 -1.61 -2.59 -8.06
C VAL A 113 -1.79 -3.98 -8.63
N GLY A 114 -0.73 -4.49 -9.25
CA GLY A 114 -0.67 -5.88 -9.67
C GLY A 114 -0.35 -6.79 -8.49
N THR A 115 -1.17 -7.83 -8.30
CA THR A 115 -1.00 -8.77 -7.21
C THR A 115 -1.79 -10.07 -7.44
N THR A 116 -1.89 -10.92 -6.42
CA THR A 116 -2.71 -12.14 -6.42
C THR A 116 -3.94 -11.98 -5.52
N THR A 117 -4.92 -12.88 -5.69
CA THR A 117 -6.11 -12.94 -4.83
C THR A 117 -5.78 -13.13 -3.36
N SER A 118 -4.63 -13.73 -3.04
CA SER A 118 -4.15 -13.87 -1.66
C SER A 118 -3.94 -12.55 -0.95
N LEU A 119 -3.39 -11.54 -1.62
CA LEU A 119 -3.25 -10.21 -1.02
C LEU A 119 -4.59 -9.49 -0.98
N VAL A 120 -5.38 -9.55 -2.06
CA VAL A 120 -6.70 -8.90 -2.11
C VAL A 120 -7.60 -9.36 -0.97
N THR A 121 -7.56 -10.66 -0.65
CA THR A 121 -8.37 -11.28 0.42
C THR A 121 -7.65 -11.40 1.76
N PHE A 122 -6.38 -10.99 1.85
CA PHE A 122 -5.52 -11.25 3.01
C PHE A 122 -5.54 -12.73 3.44
N GLY A 123 -5.25 -13.62 2.46
CA GLY A 123 -5.27 -15.07 2.68
C GLY A 123 -6.66 -15.64 2.90
N GLY A 124 -7.68 -15.12 2.23
CA GLY A 124 -9.05 -15.60 2.34
C GLY A 124 -9.85 -15.06 3.53
N THR A 125 -9.26 -14.15 4.34
CA THR A 125 -9.93 -13.60 5.53
C THR A 125 -10.97 -12.51 5.20
N VAL A 126 -10.83 -11.87 4.05
CA VAL A 126 -11.74 -10.82 3.58
C VAL A 126 -12.35 -11.25 2.24
N ARG A 127 -13.64 -11.01 2.07
CA ARG A 127 -14.36 -11.26 0.82
C ARG A 127 -14.78 -9.95 0.17
N PRO A 128 -14.94 -9.90 -1.17
CA PRO A 128 -15.55 -8.76 -1.83
C PRO A 128 -16.91 -8.40 -1.20
N ALA A 129 -17.15 -7.10 -1.03
CA ALA A 129 -18.44 -6.60 -0.59
C ALA A 129 -19.49 -6.68 -1.71
N GLU A 130 -19.02 -6.52 -2.96
CA GLU A 130 -19.85 -6.60 -4.16
C GLU A 130 -19.08 -7.33 -5.28
N GLY A 131 -19.78 -8.09 -6.11
CA GLY A 131 -19.20 -8.81 -7.24
C GLY A 131 -18.34 -9.99 -6.82
N ARG A 132 -17.22 -10.18 -7.49
CA ARG A 132 -16.30 -11.31 -7.30
C ARG A 132 -14.82 -10.88 -7.38
N LEU A 133 -13.93 -11.79 -7.03
CA LEU A 133 -12.49 -11.65 -7.32
C LEU A 133 -12.22 -11.79 -8.82
N PHE A 134 -11.09 -11.26 -9.25
CA PHE A 134 -10.62 -11.44 -10.63
C PHE A 134 -10.24 -12.93 -10.87
N LYS A 135 -10.54 -13.40 -12.09
CA LYS A 135 -10.20 -14.75 -12.58
C LYS A 135 -9.45 -14.70 -13.91
N ALA A 136 -9.48 -13.56 -14.57
CA ALA A 136 -8.82 -13.33 -15.86
C ALA A 136 -7.86 -12.14 -15.77
N PRO A 137 -6.83 -12.05 -16.65
CA PRO A 137 -5.77 -11.03 -16.56
C PRO A 137 -6.26 -9.59 -16.56
N PHE A 138 -7.26 -9.28 -17.37
CA PHE A 138 -7.78 -7.92 -17.54
C PHE A 138 -9.02 -7.62 -16.68
N GLU A 139 -9.19 -8.36 -15.61
CA GLU A 139 -10.21 -8.08 -14.59
C GLU A 139 -9.61 -7.30 -13.41
N ALA A 140 -10.40 -6.40 -12.85
CA ALA A 140 -9.99 -5.57 -11.71
C ALA A 140 -10.96 -5.72 -10.54
N VAL A 141 -10.41 -5.71 -9.33
CA VAL A 141 -11.15 -5.54 -8.08
C VAL A 141 -10.76 -4.19 -7.49
N VAL A 142 -11.74 -3.37 -7.17
CA VAL A 142 -11.49 -2.03 -6.66
C VAL A 142 -11.68 -1.94 -5.14
N GLY A 143 -10.93 -1.05 -4.50
CA GLY A 143 -11.14 -0.70 -3.10
C GLY A 143 -12.46 0.05 -2.88
N ALA A 144 -12.92 0.13 -1.63
CA ALA A 144 -14.23 0.69 -1.27
C ALA A 144 -14.44 2.12 -1.75
N SER A 145 -13.40 2.95 -1.71
CA SER A 145 -13.44 4.38 -2.06
C SER A 145 -12.95 4.70 -3.47
N ALA A 146 -12.63 3.68 -4.29
CA ALA A 146 -12.26 3.91 -5.68
C ALA A 146 -13.49 4.37 -6.50
N PRO A 147 -13.34 5.35 -7.43
CA PRO A 147 -14.46 5.98 -8.12
C PRO A 147 -15.02 5.15 -9.30
N TYR A 148 -14.87 3.84 -9.27
CA TYR A 148 -15.29 2.93 -10.35
C TYR A 148 -16.40 2.00 -9.86
N ARG A 149 -17.31 1.62 -10.75
CA ARG A 149 -18.41 0.67 -10.49
C ARG A 149 -18.12 -0.68 -11.13
N ILE A 150 -18.78 -1.73 -10.65
CA ILE A 150 -18.73 -3.03 -11.30
C ILE A 150 -19.28 -2.90 -12.73
N GLY A 151 -18.51 -3.42 -13.69
CA GLY A 151 -18.77 -3.31 -15.12
C GLY A 151 -18.07 -2.16 -15.83
N ASP A 152 -17.50 -1.20 -15.09
CA ASP A 152 -16.72 -0.11 -15.71
C ASP A 152 -15.44 -0.66 -16.35
N GLU A 153 -15.01 -0.03 -17.44
CA GLU A 153 -13.74 -0.26 -18.08
C GLU A 153 -12.74 0.82 -17.67
N ILE A 154 -11.57 0.41 -17.24
CA ILE A 154 -10.48 1.29 -16.80
C ILE A 154 -9.35 1.18 -17.82
N VAL A 155 -8.85 2.33 -18.26
CA VAL A 155 -7.64 2.43 -19.10
C VAL A 155 -6.47 2.79 -18.19
N PRO A 156 -5.45 1.90 -18.04
CA PRO A 156 -4.23 2.22 -17.30
C PRO A 156 -3.46 3.36 -17.96
N MET A 157 -2.90 4.23 -17.14
CA MET A 157 -2.08 5.36 -17.59
C MET A 157 -0.75 5.35 -16.86
N HIS A 158 0.34 5.53 -17.61
CA HIS A 158 1.68 5.74 -17.05
C HIS A 158 1.88 7.21 -16.72
N GLY A 159 2.34 7.52 -15.50
CA GLY A 159 2.66 8.89 -15.08
C GLY A 159 1.52 9.67 -14.43
N ARG A 160 1.90 10.78 -13.77
CA ARG A 160 1.01 11.61 -12.95
C ARG A 160 0.34 12.77 -13.70
N THR A 161 0.83 13.09 -14.89
CA THR A 161 0.39 14.30 -15.59
C THR A 161 -0.73 13.97 -16.57
N PRO A 162 -1.94 14.52 -16.39
CA PRO A 162 -2.99 14.40 -17.40
C PRO A 162 -2.49 14.94 -18.74
N GLY A 163 -2.50 14.12 -19.78
CA GLY A 163 -2.07 14.48 -21.14
C GLY A 163 -0.60 14.25 -21.47
N ALA A 164 0.26 13.88 -20.50
CA ALA A 164 1.66 13.53 -20.75
C ALA A 164 1.93 12.02 -20.55
N GLY A 165 0.94 11.24 -20.09
CA GLY A 165 1.04 9.80 -19.95
C GLY A 165 0.64 9.11 -21.26
N HIS A 166 1.33 8.01 -21.59
CA HIS A 166 0.89 7.13 -22.66
C HIS A 166 -0.25 6.24 -22.12
N ALA A 167 -1.43 6.33 -22.75
CA ALA A 167 -2.52 5.40 -22.48
C ALA A 167 -2.18 4.06 -23.12
N HIS A 168 -2.29 2.98 -22.33
CA HIS A 168 -2.15 1.64 -22.87
C HIS A 168 -3.49 1.20 -23.47
N ASP A 169 -3.68 1.42 -24.78
CA ASP A 169 -4.92 1.05 -25.47
C ASP A 169 -5.15 -0.47 -25.51
N HIS A 170 -4.12 -1.27 -25.24
CA HIS A 170 -4.13 -2.75 -25.32
C HIS A 170 -4.41 -3.43 -23.97
N GLY A 171 -4.81 -2.75 -22.94
CA GLY A 171 -5.00 -3.36 -21.62
C GLY A 171 -6.17 -2.76 -20.84
N ARG A 172 -7.38 -2.73 -21.42
CA ARG A 172 -8.57 -2.27 -20.69
C ARG A 172 -8.92 -3.24 -19.59
N LEU A 173 -9.09 -2.72 -18.38
CA LEU A 173 -9.38 -3.49 -17.18
C LEU A 173 -10.88 -3.43 -16.88
N LYS A 174 -11.55 -4.55 -16.80
CA LYS A 174 -12.97 -4.64 -16.43
C LYS A 174 -13.12 -4.77 -14.92
N VAL A 175 -13.85 -3.89 -14.28
CA VAL A 175 -14.14 -3.98 -12.85
C VAL A 175 -15.16 -5.09 -12.60
N VAL A 176 -14.77 -6.12 -11.82
CA VAL A 176 -15.60 -7.30 -11.52
C VAL A 176 -15.97 -7.41 -10.04
N GLY A 177 -15.34 -6.63 -9.18
CA GLY A 177 -15.65 -6.66 -7.75
C GLY A 177 -15.17 -5.42 -7.00
N ARG A 178 -15.70 -5.25 -5.78
CA ARG A 178 -15.34 -4.17 -4.86
C ARG A 178 -15.06 -4.75 -3.48
N MET A 179 -13.97 -4.35 -2.88
CA MET A 179 -13.62 -4.75 -1.51
C MET A 179 -14.36 -3.91 -0.47
N PRO A 180 -14.58 -4.45 0.74
CA PRO A 180 -15.13 -3.66 1.84
C PRO A 180 -14.14 -2.59 2.29
N GLU A 181 -14.66 -1.55 2.96
CA GLU A 181 -13.86 -0.47 3.52
C GLU A 181 -12.87 -1.01 4.56
N SER A 182 -11.61 -0.62 4.42
CA SER A 182 -10.52 -1.02 5.30
C SER A 182 -9.97 0.13 6.15
N GLY A 183 -10.29 1.38 5.80
CA GLY A 183 -9.72 2.59 6.40
C GLY A 183 -8.24 2.79 6.05
N THR A 184 -7.77 2.17 4.97
CA THR A 184 -6.38 2.21 4.53
C THR A 184 -6.26 2.82 3.13
N PRO A 185 -5.06 3.19 2.67
CA PRO A 185 -4.85 3.67 1.30
C PRO A 185 -5.33 2.70 0.21
N TRP A 186 -5.43 1.40 0.52
CA TRP A 186 -5.91 0.37 -0.39
C TRP A 186 -7.39 0.52 -0.75
N ASP A 187 -8.16 1.28 0.02
CA ASP A 187 -9.56 1.60 -0.32
C ASP A 187 -9.69 2.41 -1.63
N ARG A 188 -8.62 3.05 -2.08
CA ARG A 188 -8.58 3.79 -3.35
C ARG A 188 -7.87 3.03 -4.48
N ALA A 189 -7.34 1.84 -4.22
CA ALA A 189 -6.59 1.07 -5.19
C ALA A 189 -7.49 0.37 -6.22
N VAL A 190 -6.92 0.15 -7.40
CA VAL A 190 -7.41 -0.77 -8.41
C VAL A 190 -6.47 -1.97 -8.39
N MET A 191 -6.94 -3.11 -7.93
CA MET A 191 -6.16 -4.34 -7.80
C MET A 191 -6.42 -5.23 -9.00
N ILE A 192 -5.35 -5.65 -9.66
CA ILE A 192 -5.38 -6.48 -10.86
C ILE A 192 -4.44 -7.68 -10.71
N PRO A 193 -4.62 -8.74 -11.49
CA PRO A 193 -3.62 -9.80 -11.57
C PRO A 193 -2.24 -9.24 -11.90
N ILE A 194 -1.20 -9.78 -11.28
CA ILE A 194 0.18 -9.34 -11.51
C ILE A 194 0.58 -9.48 -12.99
N GLU A 195 0.06 -10.48 -13.66
CA GLU A 195 0.27 -10.77 -15.07
C GLU A 195 -0.21 -9.63 -15.97
N ALA A 196 -1.29 -8.96 -15.59
CA ALA A 196 -1.79 -7.81 -16.33
C ALA A 196 -0.82 -6.62 -16.29
N VAL A 197 -0.11 -6.42 -15.17
CA VAL A 197 0.94 -5.39 -15.09
C VAL A 197 2.09 -5.70 -16.03
N TRP A 198 2.50 -6.97 -16.12
CA TRP A 198 3.55 -7.37 -17.05
C TRP A 198 3.12 -7.23 -18.50
N ALA A 199 1.86 -7.57 -18.82
CA ALA A 199 1.30 -7.42 -20.15
C ALA A 199 1.26 -5.98 -20.63
N THR A 200 0.98 -5.02 -19.75
CA THR A 200 0.99 -3.60 -20.11
C THR A 200 2.39 -3.08 -20.44
N HIS A 201 3.43 -3.76 -19.97
CA HIS A 201 4.84 -3.38 -20.20
C HIS A 201 5.61 -4.28 -21.15
N SER A 202 5.00 -5.37 -21.64
CA SER A 202 5.62 -6.34 -22.54
C SER A 202 4.61 -6.90 -23.55
N MET A 203 4.79 -6.57 -24.82
CA MET A 203 3.94 -7.10 -25.89
C MET A 203 3.97 -8.63 -25.96
N THR A 204 5.12 -9.24 -25.67
CA THR A 204 5.23 -10.72 -25.67
C THR A 204 4.34 -11.33 -24.58
N VAL A 205 4.36 -10.76 -23.38
CA VAL A 205 3.51 -11.22 -22.27
C VAL A 205 2.03 -10.96 -22.57
N HIS A 206 1.72 -9.83 -23.21
CA HIS A 206 0.35 -9.50 -23.63
C HIS A 206 -0.20 -10.53 -24.62
N ASP A 207 0.55 -10.84 -25.68
CA ASP A 207 0.16 -11.82 -26.70
C ASP A 207 0.01 -13.23 -26.11
N GLU A 208 0.80 -13.59 -25.12
CA GLU A 208 0.68 -14.88 -24.42
C GLU A 208 -0.59 -14.95 -23.58
N LEU A 209 -0.91 -13.88 -22.86
CA LEU A 209 -2.14 -13.80 -22.06
C LEU A 209 -3.39 -13.80 -22.93
N GLU A 210 -3.40 -13.05 -24.03
CA GLU A 210 -4.53 -13.07 -24.98
C GLU A 210 -4.73 -14.45 -25.60
N ARG A 211 -3.65 -15.12 -25.99
CA ARG A 211 -3.72 -16.50 -26.54
C ARG A 211 -4.25 -17.50 -25.52
N ALA A 212 -3.82 -17.40 -24.29
CA ALA A 212 -4.26 -18.31 -23.23
C ALA A 212 -5.74 -18.13 -22.86
N HIS A 213 -6.28 -16.92 -22.97
CA HIS A 213 -7.67 -16.60 -22.60
C HIS A 213 -8.61 -16.38 -23.80
N GLY A 214 -8.07 -16.20 -25.01
CA GLY A 214 -8.86 -15.97 -26.23
C GLY A 214 -9.48 -17.22 -26.86
N TYR A 215 -9.18 -18.42 -26.36
CA TYR A 215 -9.69 -19.70 -26.89
C TYR A 215 -10.81 -20.32 -26.04
N ASP A 216 -11.15 -19.79 -24.88
CA ASP A 216 -12.24 -20.30 -24.02
C ASP A 216 -13.55 -19.53 -24.20
N HIS A 217 -14.08 -19.57 -25.41
CA HIS A 217 -15.52 -19.48 -25.64
C HIS A 217 -16.05 -20.89 -25.99
N GLU A 218 -16.32 -21.67 -24.96
CA GLU A 218 -17.07 -22.92 -24.92
C GLU A 218 -16.27 -24.01 -24.20
N GLU A 219 -16.50 -24.05 -22.85
CA GLU A 219 -16.76 -25.29 -22.11
C GLU A 219 -16.82 -24.91 -20.60
N GLU A 220 -18.06 -24.82 -20.12
CA GLU A 220 -18.34 -24.94 -18.68
C GLU A 220 -18.05 -26.39 -18.28
N ASP A 221 -16.84 -26.68 -17.81
CA ASP A 221 -16.61 -27.88 -17.02
C ASP A 221 -16.26 -27.47 -15.58
N GLY A 222 -17.21 -27.78 -14.69
CA GLY A 222 -17.14 -27.45 -13.28
C GLY A 222 -16.13 -28.32 -12.52
N THR A 223 -14.89 -28.05 -12.69
CA THR A 223 -13.87 -28.50 -11.74
C THR A 223 -13.58 -27.36 -10.77
N GLU A 224 -14.06 -27.53 -9.53
CA GLU A 224 -13.65 -26.74 -8.38
C GLU A 224 -12.11 -26.90 -8.24
N HIS A 225 -11.38 -25.96 -8.81
CA HIS A 225 -9.96 -25.84 -8.51
C HIS A 225 -9.83 -25.36 -7.06
N GLU A 226 -9.24 -26.21 -6.23
CA GLU A 226 -8.80 -25.85 -4.88
C GLU A 226 -8.08 -24.49 -4.97
N GLU A 227 -8.57 -23.51 -4.20
CA GLU A 227 -8.00 -22.19 -4.07
C GLU A 227 -6.59 -22.31 -3.49
N GLY A 228 -5.60 -22.52 -4.34
CA GLY A 228 -4.19 -22.44 -3.98
C GLY A 228 -3.85 -21.00 -3.61
N HIS A 229 -3.70 -20.74 -2.35
CA HIS A 229 -3.29 -19.44 -1.84
C HIS A 229 -1.93 -19.07 -2.46
N GLY A 230 -1.90 -17.98 -3.24
CA GLY A 230 -0.68 -17.41 -3.81
C GLY A 230 -0.39 -17.73 -5.29
N ARG A 231 -1.18 -18.57 -5.94
CA ARG A 231 -0.94 -18.92 -7.36
C ARG A 231 -1.21 -17.72 -8.28
N LEU A 232 -0.31 -17.55 -9.23
CA LEU A 232 -0.55 -16.80 -10.46
C LEU A 232 -1.76 -17.41 -11.20
N LEU A 233 -2.36 -16.71 -12.14
CA LEU A 233 -3.53 -17.19 -12.89
C LEU A 233 -3.28 -18.46 -13.75
N GLY A 234 -2.14 -19.08 -13.61
CA GLY A 234 -1.82 -20.37 -14.25
C GLY A 234 -1.34 -20.27 -15.70
N VAL A 235 -1.21 -19.07 -16.24
CA VAL A 235 -0.74 -18.82 -17.62
C VAL A 235 0.76 -19.07 -17.76
N PHE A 236 1.53 -18.76 -16.69
CA PHE A 236 2.99 -18.90 -16.67
C PHE A 236 3.41 -20.11 -15.84
N SER A 237 4.34 -20.87 -16.40
CA SER A 237 4.98 -21.97 -15.70
C SER A 237 6.09 -21.48 -14.78
N GLU A 238 6.54 -22.33 -13.85
CA GLU A 238 7.68 -22.02 -12.99
C GLU A 238 8.98 -21.74 -13.75
N HIS A 239 9.11 -22.28 -14.98
CA HIS A 239 10.27 -22.07 -15.84
C HIS A 239 10.34 -20.64 -16.37
N ASP A 240 9.19 -19.97 -16.48
CA ASP A 240 9.08 -18.61 -17.00
C ASP A 240 9.47 -17.56 -15.96
N PHE A 241 9.57 -17.90 -14.67
CA PHE A 241 9.90 -16.97 -13.57
C PHE A 241 11.24 -16.26 -13.69
N GLU A 242 12.17 -16.82 -14.48
CA GLU A 242 13.47 -16.17 -14.74
C GLU A 242 13.40 -15.14 -15.86
N THR A 243 12.40 -15.25 -16.75
CA THR A 243 12.21 -14.38 -17.91
C THR A 243 11.16 -13.31 -17.72
N LEU A 244 10.25 -13.50 -16.76
CA LEU A 244 9.20 -12.56 -16.44
C LEU A 244 9.77 -11.29 -15.78
N PRO A 245 9.13 -10.15 -16.00
CA PRO A 245 9.46 -8.94 -15.27
C PRO A 245 9.40 -9.16 -13.75
N GLY A 246 10.29 -8.52 -13.02
CA GLY A 246 10.29 -8.58 -11.55
C GLY A 246 9.07 -7.93 -10.93
N VAL A 247 9.03 -7.93 -9.60
CA VAL A 247 8.00 -7.29 -8.78
C VAL A 247 8.62 -6.22 -7.89
N SER A 248 7.84 -5.22 -7.49
CA SER A 248 8.33 -4.14 -6.63
C SER A 248 8.55 -4.62 -5.20
N ALA A 249 7.72 -5.54 -4.72
CA ALA A 249 7.79 -6.12 -3.40
C ALA A 249 7.06 -7.46 -3.32
N VAL A 250 7.33 -8.22 -2.27
CA VAL A 250 6.53 -9.38 -1.86
C VAL A 250 6.02 -9.16 -0.45
N VAL A 251 4.72 -9.26 -0.28
CA VAL A 251 4.06 -9.27 1.03
C VAL A 251 4.00 -10.69 1.55
N VAL A 252 4.45 -10.91 2.76
CA VAL A 252 4.48 -12.24 3.37
C VAL A 252 3.72 -12.23 4.70
N LYS A 253 2.82 -13.19 4.86
CA LYS A 253 2.17 -13.49 6.14
C LYS A 253 2.84 -14.69 6.77
N PRO A 254 3.72 -14.51 7.77
CA PRO A 254 4.35 -15.61 8.48
C PRO A 254 3.34 -16.40 9.33
N ALA A 255 3.63 -17.67 9.58
CA ALA A 255 2.79 -18.50 10.44
C ALA A 255 2.94 -18.15 11.93
N SER A 256 4.12 -17.69 12.34
CA SER A 256 4.44 -17.27 13.70
C SER A 256 5.47 -16.12 13.72
N PHE A 257 5.64 -15.50 14.89
CA PHE A 257 6.70 -14.51 15.11
C PHE A 257 8.10 -15.09 14.86
N ALA A 258 8.36 -16.32 15.32
CA ALA A 258 9.64 -16.99 15.11
C ALA A 258 9.92 -17.21 13.62
N ASP A 259 8.89 -17.57 12.84
CA ASP A 259 9.00 -17.71 11.39
C ASP A 259 9.25 -16.35 10.72
N ALA A 260 8.58 -15.29 11.17
CA ALA A 260 8.80 -13.95 10.67
C ALA A 260 10.26 -13.51 10.78
N TYR A 261 10.87 -13.66 11.95
CA TYR A 261 12.29 -13.32 12.16
C TYR A 261 13.22 -14.21 11.35
N ARG A 262 12.94 -15.51 11.26
CA ARG A 262 13.71 -16.47 10.46
C ARG A 262 13.66 -16.11 8.98
N LEU A 263 12.48 -15.86 8.44
CA LEU A 263 12.26 -15.45 7.05
C LEU A 263 12.98 -14.13 6.73
N ARG A 264 12.82 -13.12 7.59
CA ARG A 264 13.53 -11.83 7.44
C ARG A 264 15.04 -12.02 7.34
N GLN A 265 15.62 -12.77 8.27
CA GLN A 265 17.06 -13.02 8.29
C GLN A 265 17.52 -13.75 7.03
N GLN A 266 16.83 -14.82 6.66
CA GLN A 266 17.17 -15.64 5.51
C GLN A 266 17.07 -14.84 4.21
N GLN A 267 15.99 -14.10 4.01
CA GLN A 267 15.81 -13.28 2.80
C GLN A 267 16.81 -12.12 2.74
N SER A 268 17.13 -11.48 3.86
CA SER A 268 18.11 -10.39 3.88
C SER A 268 19.57 -10.82 3.61
N GLN A 269 19.84 -12.12 3.60
CA GLN A 269 21.15 -12.69 3.25
C GLN A 269 21.22 -13.19 1.80
N ARG A 270 20.10 -13.11 1.05
CA ARG A 270 20.03 -13.63 -0.31
C ARG A 270 20.40 -12.57 -1.33
N THR A 271 21.10 -13.06 -2.35
CA THR A 271 21.37 -12.35 -3.59
C THR A 271 20.79 -13.17 -4.72
N LEU A 272 19.96 -12.57 -5.54
CA LEU A 272 19.32 -13.22 -6.71
C LEU A 272 19.78 -12.55 -7.99
N SER A 273 19.67 -13.26 -9.10
CA SER A 273 19.84 -12.67 -10.43
C SER A 273 18.53 -12.01 -10.85
N GLY A 274 18.56 -10.71 -11.11
CA GLY A 274 17.42 -9.97 -11.64
C GLY A 274 17.15 -10.27 -13.13
N PRO A 275 16.01 -9.78 -13.66
CA PRO A 275 15.64 -9.96 -15.07
C PRO A 275 16.73 -9.48 -16.04
N ASP A 276 17.45 -8.41 -15.68
CA ASP A 276 18.54 -7.83 -16.45
C ASP A 276 19.91 -8.50 -16.18
N ARG A 277 19.93 -9.68 -15.56
CA ARG A 277 21.15 -10.38 -15.09
C ARG A 277 21.96 -9.56 -14.06
N THR A 278 21.40 -8.52 -13.51
CA THR A 278 22.01 -7.78 -12.41
C THR A 278 21.81 -8.51 -11.10
N SER A 279 22.78 -8.38 -10.21
CA SER A 279 22.72 -8.99 -8.88
C SER A 279 21.81 -8.16 -7.96
N VAL A 280 20.75 -8.72 -7.46
CA VAL A 280 19.79 -8.09 -6.56
C VAL A 280 19.92 -8.66 -5.15
N ASN A 281 20.38 -7.85 -4.21
CA ASN A 281 20.36 -8.19 -2.80
C ASN A 281 18.97 -7.95 -2.25
N LEU A 282 18.45 -8.87 -1.44
CA LEU A 282 17.13 -8.73 -0.81
C LEU A 282 17.24 -8.09 0.56
N MET A 283 16.13 -7.52 1.02
CA MET A 283 15.90 -7.13 2.40
C MET A 283 14.50 -7.57 2.84
N GLY A 284 14.41 -8.01 4.09
CA GLY A 284 13.14 -8.26 4.78
C GLY A 284 12.89 -7.15 5.79
N VAL A 285 11.68 -6.58 5.78
CA VAL A 285 11.31 -5.41 6.58
C VAL A 285 10.01 -5.68 7.31
N PHE A 286 9.99 -5.49 8.62
CA PHE A 286 8.76 -5.46 9.39
C PHE A 286 8.11 -4.08 9.30
N SER A 287 6.88 -4.03 8.80
CA SER A 287 6.15 -2.76 8.61
C SER A 287 6.04 -1.96 9.89
N GLY A 288 5.80 -2.62 11.04
CA GLY A 288 5.71 -1.99 12.34
C GLY A 288 7.02 -1.34 12.82
N GLU A 289 8.18 -1.99 12.59
CA GLU A 289 9.50 -1.43 12.97
C GLU A 289 9.80 -0.13 12.21
N VAL A 290 9.56 -0.15 10.90
CA VAL A 290 9.78 1.05 10.06
C VAL A 290 8.83 2.17 10.44
N LEU A 291 7.58 1.84 10.73
CA LEU A 291 6.58 2.82 11.15
C LEU A 291 6.95 3.49 12.48
N VAL A 292 7.40 2.71 13.45
CA VAL A 292 7.90 3.24 14.74
C VAL A 292 9.10 4.16 14.52
N SER A 293 10.03 3.77 13.66
CA SER A 293 11.19 4.59 13.30
C SER A 293 10.77 5.92 12.65
N LEU A 294 9.87 5.88 11.69
CA LEU A 294 9.33 7.09 11.05
C LEU A 294 8.62 8.00 12.05
N HIS A 295 7.80 7.44 12.95
CA HIS A 295 7.13 8.23 13.98
C HIS A 295 8.10 8.83 14.99
N SER A 296 9.19 8.16 15.33
CA SER A 296 10.20 8.72 16.24
C SER A 296 10.90 9.94 15.64
N LEU A 297 11.17 9.91 14.33
CA LEU A 297 11.74 11.06 13.62
C LEU A 297 10.75 12.24 13.55
N LEU A 298 9.49 11.98 13.28
CA LEU A 298 8.45 13.01 13.22
C LEU A 298 8.07 13.55 14.61
N GLY A 299 8.12 12.68 15.63
CA GLY A 299 7.81 13.05 17.02
C GLY A 299 8.74 14.13 17.58
N GLY A 300 10.04 14.08 17.24
CA GLY A 300 10.99 15.11 17.61
C GLY A 300 10.65 16.51 17.06
N ALA A 301 10.12 16.58 15.84
CA ALA A 301 9.68 17.85 15.25
C ALA A 301 8.42 18.41 15.97
N SER A 302 7.45 17.54 16.29
CA SER A 302 6.24 17.91 17.03
C SER A 302 6.55 18.40 18.45
N GLU A 303 7.51 17.76 19.12
CA GLU A 303 7.97 18.15 20.45
C GLU A 303 8.65 19.52 20.43
N ALA A 304 9.49 19.80 19.43
CA ALA A 304 10.12 21.11 19.26
C ALA A 304 9.07 22.23 19.07
N VAL A 305 8.03 21.99 18.26
CA VAL A 305 6.91 22.95 18.10
C VAL A 305 6.18 23.18 19.42
N THR A 306 5.93 22.13 20.18
CA THR A 306 5.25 22.21 21.47
C THR A 306 6.09 22.97 22.51
N ILE A 307 7.41 22.73 22.55
CA ILE A 307 8.34 23.46 23.43
C ILE A 307 8.37 24.94 23.05
N THR A 308 8.46 25.26 21.76
CA THR A 308 8.46 26.65 21.28
C THR A 308 7.15 27.35 21.65
N ALA A 309 6.00 26.70 21.47
CA ALA A 309 4.70 27.24 21.86
C ALA A 309 4.61 27.46 23.38
N ARG A 310 5.20 26.59 24.21
CA ARG A 310 5.24 26.78 25.67
C ARG A 310 6.17 27.91 26.10
N LEU A 311 7.31 28.08 25.43
CA LEU A 311 8.25 29.15 25.70
C LEU A 311 7.71 30.53 25.32
N THR A 312 6.83 30.63 24.34
CA THR A 312 6.12 31.88 24.00
C THR A 312 5.01 32.25 25.01
N LEU A 313 4.66 31.34 25.93
CA LEU A 313 3.68 31.55 26.98
C LEU A 313 4.30 31.96 28.34
N LEU A 314 5.62 31.94 28.47
CA LEU A 314 6.39 32.40 29.60
C LEU A 314 6.89 33.84 29.39
#